data_4a289c8572570cf142fa365d5d3353f8
#
_entry.id   4a289c8572570cf142fa365d5d3353f8
#
_cell.length_a   1.000
_cell.length_b   1.000
_cell.length_c   1.000
_cell.angle_alpha   90.00
_cell.angle_beta   90.00
_cell.angle_gamma   90.00
#
_symmetry.space_group_name_H-M   'P 1'
#
loop_
_entity.id
_entity.type
_entity.pdbx_description
1 polymer ?
#
loop_
_entity_poly.entity_id
_entity_poly.type
_entity_poly.pdbx_seq_one_letter_code
_entity_poly.pdbx_strand_id
1 'polypeptide(L)'
;TRYCEEIILFIIRCQNYAQPEIPEELEDKDIEAAAVYISHHYRENITLNKMARLSCMSDSYFSRRFKTVTGFGFKEYLNAVRIRHACDLLLSTDKSITQIASDCGYMDSNYFGDAFHKIKHVSPSQYRKTNLL
;
A
#
# COMPACT_ATOMS: atom_id res chain seq x y z
N THR A 1 -17.42 8.35 7.60
CA THR A 1 -17.20 7.22 6.70
C THR A 1 -16.58 6.04 7.42
N ARG A 2 -16.75 4.87 6.87
CA ARG A 2 -16.31 3.61 7.48
C ARG A 2 -14.81 3.58 7.80
N TYR A 3 -13.97 4.17 6.96
CA TYR A 3 -12.52 4.19 7.16
C TYR A 3 -12.09 5.11 8.28
N CYS A 4 -12.77 6.24 8.45
CA CYS A 4 -12.50 7.14 9.57
C CYS A 4 -12.82 6.47 10.90
N GLU A 5 -13.89 5.68 10.95
CA GLU A 5 -14.27 4.93 12.16
C GLU A 5 -13.21 3.88 12.49
N GLU A 6 -12.68 3.16 11.51
CA GLU A 6 -11.62 2.18 11.73
C GLU A 6 -10.33 2.82 12.25
N ILE A 7 -9.94 3.96 11.70
CA ILE A 7 -8.77 4.71 12.15
C ILE A 7 -8.98 5.21 13.59
N ILE A 8 -10.16 5.72 13.89
CA ILE A 8 -10.51 6.17 15.25
C ILE A 8 -10.45 5.01 16.23
N LEU A 9 -10.93 3.83 15.84
CA LEU A 9 -10.86 2.62 16.67
C LEU A 9 -9.42 2.21 16.94
N PHE A 10 -8.51 2.32 15.96
CA PHE A 10 -7.10 2.08 16.18
C PHE A 10 -6.50 3.06 17.18
N ILE A 11 -6.80 4.35 17.06
CA ILE A 11 -6.30 5.38 17.96
C ILE A 11 -6.81 5.13 19.39
N ILE A 12 -8.08 4.85 19.55
CA ILE A 12 -8.68 4.54 20.86
C ILE A 12 -8.03 3.31 21.47
N ARG A 13 -7.79 2.28 20.68
CA ARG A 13 -7.12 1.07 21.14
C ARG A 13 -5.70 1.37 21.62
N CYS A 14 -4.94 2.18 20.87
CA CYS A 14 -3.59 2.59 21.27
C CYS A 14 -3.59 3.35 22.60
N GLN A 15 -4.57 4.21 22.83
CA GLN A 15 -4.66 5.00 24.05
C GLN A 15 -5.07 4.17 25.26
N ASN A 16 -5.90 3.16 25.05
CA ASN A 16 -6.42 2.32 26.13
C ASN A 16 -5.49 1.18 26.50
N TYR A 17 -4.54 0.85 25.64
CA TYR A 17 -3.61 -0.25 25.88
C TYR A 17 -2.30 0.24 26.46
N ALA A 18 -2.23 0.28 27.78
CA ALA A 18 -0.96 0.33 28.48
C ALA A 18 -0.30 -1.07 28.54
N GLN A 19 -1.04 -2.13 28.33
CA GLN A 19 -0.71 -3.57 28.38
C GLN A 19 -1.93 -4.35 27.90
N PRO A 20 -1.90 -5.56 27.62
CA PRO A 20 -1.09 -6.73 27.52
C PRO A 20 -1.30 -7.47 26.19
N GLU A 21 -0.94 -8.74 26.13
CA GLU A 21 -1.07 -9.63 24.99
C GLU A 21 -2.41 -9.48 24.26
N ILE A 22 -2.38 -8.78 23.13
CA ILE A 22 -3.53 -8.72 22.22
C ILE A 22 -3.65 -10.11 21.59
N PRO A 23 -4.84 -10.73 21.57
CA PRO A 23 -5.00 -11.99 20.88
C PRO A 23 -4.52 -11.89 19.43
N GLU A 24 -3.83 -12.91 18.96
CA GLU A 24 -3.24 -12.95 17.60
C GLU A 24 -4.31 -12.66 16.54
N GLU A 25 -5.52 -13.13 16.73
CA GLU A 25 -6.65 -12.87 15.82
C GLU A 25 -6.99 -11.38 15.69
N LEU A 26 -6.86 -10.61 16.77
CA LEU A 26 -7.10 -9.17 16.75
C LEU A 26 -5.97 -8.44 16.06
N GLU A 27 -4.74 -8.91 16.22
CA GLU A 27 -3.58 -8.36 15.50
C GLU A 27 -3.71 -8.59 14.00
N ASP A 28 -4.19 -9.76 13.59
CA ASP A 28 -4.42 -10.07 12.18
C ASP A 28 -5.48 -9.16 11.58
N LYS A 29 -6.54 -8.85 12.32
CA LYS A 29 -7.55 -7.89 11.88
C LYS A 29 -6.96 -6.48 11.73
N ASP A 30 -6.04 -6.08 12.59
CA ASP A 30 -5.36 -4.80 12.46
C ASP A 30 -4.48 -4.76 11.22
N ILE A 31 -3.81 -5.85 10.87
CA ILE A 31 -3.04 -5.96 9.64
C ILE A 31 -3.95 -5.94 8.41
N GLU A 32 -5.07 -6.65 8.45
CA GLU A 32 -6.05 -6.62 7.36
C GLU A 32 -6.61 -5.20 7.15
N ALA A 33 -6.91 -4.49 8.22
CA ALA A 33 -7.37 -3.10 8.15
C ALA A 33 -6.29 -2.19 7.56
N ALA A 34 -5.02 -2.42 7.90
CA ALA A 34 -3.91 -1.68 7.32
C ALA A 34 -3.82 -1.93 5.81
N ALA A 35 -3.98 -3.16 5.37
CA ALA A 35 -3.99 -3.51 3.93
C ALA A 35 -5.14 -2.81 3.20
N VAL A 36 -6.32 -2.78 3.78
CA VAL A 36 -7.48 -2.06 3.23
C VAL A 36 -7.19 -0.57 3.15
N TYR A 37 -6.60 0.01 4.19
CA TYR A 37 -6.19 1.42 4.19
C TYR A 37 -5.24 1.73 3.03
N ILE A 38 -4.24 0.91 2.83
CA ILE A 38 -3.28 1.06 1.73
C ILE A 38 -4.01 1.04 0.38
N SER A 39 -4.96 0.14 0.19
CA SER A 39 -5.71 0.01 -1.05
C SER A 39 -6.53 1.27 -1.39
N HIS A 40 -6.95 2.03 -0.38
CA HIS A 40 -7.74 3.25 -0.59
C HIS A 40 -6.92 4.53 -0.53
N HIS A 41 -5.71 4.49 0.04
CA HIS A 41 -4.86 5.67 0.23
C HIS A 41 -3.50 5.53 -0.47
N TYR A 42 -3.41 4.68 -1.48
CA TYR A 42 -2.15 4.38 -2.16
C TYR A 42 -1.48 5.60 -2.79
N ARG A 43 -2.25 6.65 -3.09
CA ARG A 43 -1.73 7.91 -3.66
C ARG A 43 -0.97 8.75 -2.64
N GLU A 44 -1.22 8.52 -1.38
CA GLU A 44 -0.59 9.26 -0.29
C GLU A 44 0.79 8.70 0.03
N ASN A 45 1.58 9.51 0.71
CA ASN A 45 2.87 9.06 1.21
C ASN A 45 2.67 8.20 2.46
N ILE A 46 2.45 6.91 2.25
CA ILE A 46 2.24 5.94 3.32
C ILE A 46 3.60 5.34 3.70
N THR A 47 3.95 5.46 4.99
CA THR A 47 5.20 4.90 5.52
C THR A 47 4.91 3.72 6.44
N LEU A 48 5.88 2.82 6.55
CA LEU A 48 5.83 1.71 7.49
C LEU A 48 5.61 2.20 8.92
N ASN A 49 6.33 3.24 9.32
CA ASN A 49 6.23 3.83 10.65
C ASN A 49 4.81 4.31 10.95
N LYS A 50 4.19 5.02 10.01
CA LYS A 50 2.81 5.50 10.15
C LYS A 50 1.84 4.34 10.35
N MET A 51 1.96 3.31 9.56
CA MET A 51 1.06 2.16 9.63
C MET A 51 1.26 1.35 10.91
N ALA A 52 2.50 1.18 11.33
CA ALA A 52 2.84 0.52 12.58
C ALA A 52 2.24 1.27 13.78
N ARG A 53 2.36 2.59 13.80
CA ARG A 53 1.76 3.42 14.85
C ARG A 53 0.25 3.28 14.90
N LEU A 54 -0.41 3.32 13.76
CA LEU A 54 -1.87 3.17 13.70
C LEU A 54 -2.32 1.79 14.19
N SER A 55 -1.47 0.79 14.04
CA SER A 55 -1.74 -0.58 14.47
C SER A 55 -1.24 -0.87 15.88
N CYS A 56 -0.70 0.12 16.59
CA CYS A 56 -0.12 -0.03 17.93
C CYS A 56 1.01 -1.05 17.99
N MET A 57 1.81 -1.10 16.94
CA MET A 57 2.92 -2.06 16.79
C MET A 57 4.23 -1.32 16.56
N SER A 58 5.34 -1.95 16.95
CA SER A 58 6.65 -1.49 16.52
C SER A 58 6.82 -1.70 15.01
N ASP A 59 7.74 -0.94 14.39
CA ASP A 59 8.00 -1.07 12.96
C ASP A 59 8.39 -2.50 12.58
N SER A 60 9.28 -3.11 13.36
CA SER A 60 9.74 -4.48 13.10
C SER A 60 8.62 -5.50 13.25
N TYR A 61 7.82 -5.37 14.27
CA TYR A 61 6.70 -6.29 14.52
C TYR A 61 5.63 -6.16 13.43
N PHE A 62 5.25 -4.92 13.09
CA PHE A 62 4.29 -4.67 12.01
C PHE A 62 4.80 -5.26 10.69
N SER A 63 6.07 -5.04 10.36
CA SER A 63 6.67 -5.53 9.12
C SER A 63 6.56 -7.06 9.02
N ARG A 64 6.89 -7.77 10.10
CA ARG A 64 6.80 -9.23 10.14
C ARG A 64 5.37 -9.74 10.03
N ARG A 65 4.47 -9.16 10.83
CA ARG A 65 3.06 -9.57 10.82
C ARG A 65 2.40 -9.27 9.49
N PHE A 66 2.70 -8.11 8.90
CA PHE A 66 2.15 -7.73 7.61
C PHE A 66 2.54 -8.76 6.55
N LYS A 67 3.80 -9.17 6.51
CA LYS A 67 4.27 -10.19 5.57
C LYS A 67 3.62 -11.54 5.83
N THR A 68 3.46 -11.92 7.08
CA THR A 68 2.81 -13.20 7.46
C THR A 68 1.34 -13.24 7.03
N VAL A 69 0.61 -12.16 7.27
CA VAL A 69 -0.84 -12.11 6.99
C VAL A 69 -1.13 -11.91 5.50
N THR A 70 -0.41 -10.99 4.84
CA THR A 70 -0.67 -10.63 3.44
C THR A 70 0.13 -11.47 2.44
N GLY A 71 1.23 -12.08 2.88
CA GLY A 71 2.17 -12.76 1.99
C GLY A 71 3.18 -11.84 1.33
N PHE A 72 3.09 -10.52 1.55
CA PHE A 72 3.95 -9.52 0.91
C PHE A 72 4.55 -8.57 1.95
N GLY A 73 5.77 -8.11 1.71
CA GLY A 73 6.34 -7.01 2.48
C GLY A 73 5.51 -5.74 2.28
N PHE A 74 5.60 -4.81 3.22
CA PHE A 74 4.82 -3.56 3.17
C PHE A 74 5.07 -2.78 1.87
N LYS A 75 6.34 -2.56 1.51
CA LYS A 75 6.69 -1.85 0.28
C LYS A 75 6.23 -2.60 -0.97
N GLU A 76 6.39 -3.90 -0.98
CA GLU A 76 5.95 -4.74 -2.09
C GLU A 76 4.44 -4.63 -2.29
N TYR A 77 3.69 -4.67 -1.20
CA TYR A 77 2.24 -4.56 -1.23
C TYR A 77 1.80 -3.19 -1.75
N LEU A 78 2.39 -2.12 -1.23
CA LEU A 78 2.08 -0.75 -1.67
C LEU A 78 2.40 -0.56 -3.16
N ASN A 79 3.57 -1.03 -3.59
CA ASN A 79 3.94 -0.96 -5.01
C ASN A 79 2.98 -1.80 -5.88
N ALA A 80 2.61 -2.99 -5.44
CA ALA A 80 1.67 -3.83 -6.19
C ALA A 80 0.33 -3.13 -6.40
N VAL A 81 -0.20 -2.48 -5.36
CA VAL A 81 -1.45 -1.70 -5.46
C VAL A 81 -1.29 -0.55 -6.44
N ARG A 82 -0.21 0.23 -6.31
CA ARG A 82 0.07 1.37 -7.19
C ARG A 82 0.23 0.95 -8.64
N ILE A 83 0.98 -0.11 -8.89
CA ILE A 83 1.23 -0.61 -10.26
C ILE A 83 -0.05 -1.15 -10.89
N ARG A 84 -0.92 -1.80 -10.12
CA ARG A 84 -2.22 -2.24 -10.63
C ARG A 84 -3.06 -1.07 -11.14
N HIS A 85 -3.12 0.01 -10.36
CA HIS A 85 -3.83 1.22 -10.80
C HIS A 85 -3.14 1.88 -11.99
N ALA A 86 -1.79 1.86 -12.03
CA ALA A 86 -1.04 2.37 -13.18
C ALA A 86 -1.37 1.60 -14.45
N CYS A 87 -1.48 0.28 -14.39
CA CYS A 87 -1.87 -0.53 -15.54
C CYS A 87 -3.24 -0.11 -16.09
N ASP A 88 -4.20 0.12 -15.20
CA ASP A 88 -5.52 0.59 -15.62
C ASP A 88 -5.44 1.95 -16.32
N LEU A 89 -4.66 2.89 -15.79
CA LEU A 89 -4.48 4.20 -16.41
C LEU A 89 -3.72 4.14 -17.73
N LEU A 90 -2.74 3.26 -17.84
CA LEU A 90 -2.01 3.07 -19.10
C LEU A 90 -2.90 2.60 -20.24
N LEU A 91 -3.88 1.76 -19.93
CA LEU A 91 -4.80 1.19 -20.94
C LEU A 91 -6.03 2.04 -21.18
N SER A 92 -6.47 2.81 -20.20
CA SER A 92 -7.75 3.56 -20.28
C SER A 92 -7.57 5.05 -20.57
N THR A 93 -6.34 5.58 -20.54
CA THR A 93 -6.09 7.01 -20.76
C THR A 93 -4.90 7.23 -21.69
N ASP A 94 -4.81 8.47 -22.21
CA ASP A 94 -3.67 8.92 -23.01
C ASP A 94 -2.64 9.70 -22.18
N LYS A 95 -2.76 9.66 -20.85
CA LYS A 95 -1.86 10.38 -19.96
C LYS A 95 -0.41 9.95 -20.17
N SER A 96 0.52 10.88 -19.99
CA SER A 96 1.94 10.57 -20.05
C SER A 96 2.35 9.62 -18.93
N ILE A 97 3.43 8.90 -19.14
CA ILE A 97 3.98 7.99 -18.11
C ILE A 97 4.29 8.77 -16.82
N THR A 98 4.85 9.97 -16.95
CA THR A 98 5.15 10.84 -15.80
C THR A 98 3.88 11.22 -15.03
N GLN A 99 2.81 11.56 -15.75
CA GLN A 99 1.53 11.91 -15.12
C GLN A 99 0.92 10.70 -14.41
N ILE A 100 0.96 9.53 -15.01
CA ILE A 100 0.47 8.30 -14.40
C ILE A 100 1.26 7.97 -13.13
N ALA A 101 2.59 8.11 -13.17
CA ALA A 101 3.42 7.91 -11.99
C ALA A 101 2.97 8.81 -10.83
N SER A 102 2.76 10.08 -11.12
CA SER A 102 2.29 11.06 -10.12
C SER A 102 0.89 10.70 -9.60
N ASP A 103 -0.03 10.34 -10.49
CA ASP A 103 -1.41 9.97 -10.12
C ASP A 103 -1.44 8.73 -9.22
N CYS A 104 -0.46 7.85 -9.34
CA CYS A 104 -0.37 6.63 -8.54
C CYS A 104 0.41 6.81 -7.23
N GLY A 105 0.89 8.03 -6.95
CA GLY A 105 1.57 8.34 -5.70
C GLY A 105 3.09 8.27 -5.74
N TYR A 106 3.68 8.15 -6.92
CA TYR A 106 5.14 8.18 -7.07
C TYR A 106 5.62 9.62 -7.26
N MET A 107 6.62 10.00 -6.48
CA MET A 107 7.22 11.33 -6.59
C MET A 107 8.28 11.39 -7.69
N ASP A 108 8.83 10.26 -8.10
CA ASP A 108 9.88 10.12 -9.09
C ASP A 108 9.46 9.11 -10.15
N SER A 109 9.43 9.53 -11.40
CA SER A 109 9.05 8.67 -12.52
C SER A 109 10.08 7.56 -12.78
N ASN A 110 11.34 7.76 -12.43
CA ASN A 110 12.36 6.73 -12.53
C ASN A 110 12.11 5.59 -11.54
N TYR A 111 11.78 5.95 -10.32
CA TYR A 111 11.40 4.95 -9.31
C TYR A 111 10.15 4.19 -9.73
N PHE A 112 9.17 4.88 -10.29
CA PHE A 112 7.99 4.25 -10.86
C PHE A 112 8.35 3.25 -11.94
N GLY A 113 9.21 3.64 -12.89
CA GLY A 113 9.64 2.76 -13.97
C GLY A 113 10.31 1.50 -13.45
N ASP A 114 11.19 1.63 -12.46
CA ASP A 114 11.86 0.49 -11.85
C ASP A 114 10.88 -0.44 -11.12
N ALA A 115 9.96 0.12 -10.35
CA ALA A 115 8.93 -0.65 -9.66
C ALA A 115 8.01 -1.38 -10.64
N PHE A 116 7.63 -0.70 -11.72
CA PHE A 116 6.80 -1.27 -12.77
C PHE A 116 7.50 -2.45 -13.45
N HIS A 117 8.77 -2.26 -13.86
CA HIS A 117 9.54 -3.30 -14.50
C HIS A 117 9.74 -4.51 -13.59
N LYS A 118 9.98 -4.27 -12.31
CA LYS A 118 10.14 -5.36 -11.33
C LYS A 118 8.89 -6.24 -11.22
N ILE A 119 7.71 -5.65 -11.31
CA ILE A 119 6.44 -6.35 -11.16
C ILE A 119 5.93 -6.92 -12.49
N LYS A 120 6.01 -6.14 -13.57
CA LYS A 120 5.45 -6.51 -14.87
C LYS A 120 6.47 -7.03 -15.87
N HIS A 121 7.76 -6.90 -15.60
CA HIS A 121 8.87 -7.35 -16.44
C HIS A 121 9.00 -6.63 -17.77
N VAL A 122 8.25 -5.56 -17.99
CA VAL A 122 8.36 -4.65 -19.14
C VAL A 122 8.25 -3.22 -18.64
N SER A 123 8.65 -2.25 -19.47
CA SER A 123 8.49 -0.84 -19.14
C SER A 123 7.02 -0.41 -19.25
N PRO A 124 6.61 0.68 -18.58
CA PRO A 124 5.25 1.22 -18.75
C PRO A 124 4.89 1.51 -20.19
N SER A 125 5.83 2.07 -20.97
CA SER A 125 5.60 2.38 -22.38
C SER A 125 5.39 1.12 -23.22
N GLN A 126 6.18 0.08 -22.98
CA GLN A 126 6.02 -1.21 -23.66
C GLN A 126 4.70 -1.88 -23.28
N TYR A 127 4.32 -1.82 -22.02
CA TYR A 127 3.07 -2.35 -21.56
C TYR A 127 1.88 -1.72 -22.29
N ARG A 128 1.90 -0.39 -22.40
CA ARG A 128 0.86 0.34 -23.14
C ARG A 128 0.79 -0.09 -24.61
N LYS A 129 1.93 -0.13 -25.30
CA LYS A 129 1.99 -0.50 -26.72
C LYS A 129 1.52 -1.93 -26.96
N THR A 130 1.96 -2.87 -26.16
CA THR A 130 1.66 -4.28 -26.34
C THR A 130 0.18 -4.59 -26.08
N ASN A 131 -0.44 -3.92 -25.13
CA ASN A 131 -1.81 -4.20 -24.71
C ASN A 131 -2.87 -3.36 -25.45
N LEU A 132 -2.47 -2.38 -26.25
CA LEU A 132 -3.39 -1.61 -27.11
C LEU A 132 -3.66 -2.27 -28.47
N LEU A 133 -2.99 -3.36 -28.75
CA LEU A 133 -3.21 -4.15 -29.97
C LEU A 133 -4.35 -5.20 -29.73
#